data_a9fd9ac92decf58e677779da75f538fe
#
_entry.id   a9fd9ac92decf58e677779da75f538fe
#
_cell.length_a   1.000
_cell.length_b   1.000
_cell.length_c   1.000
_cell.angle_alpha   90.00
_cell.angle_beta   90.00
_cell.angle_gamma   90.00
#
_symmetry.space_group_name_H-M   'P 1'
#
loop_
_entity.id
_entity.type
_entity.pdbx_description
1 polymer ?
#
loop_
_entity_poly.entity_id
_entity_poly.type
_entity_poly.pdbx_seq_one_letter_code
_entity_poly.pdbx_strand_id
1 'polypeptide(L)'
;IPPHATLTIGRMQGGTAPNILARRAHFVFDLRCPPDVDPEAVLAPFKAKVAALDGEMRRTFPEAGVTITRLSNAPPMAPAGSQEAADFVRSLTGDNGPSGVVSYAAEAGQFQQAGFATVICGPGSIEQAHQPNEYLAVEQFERGADFMVRLVQALV
;
A
#
# COMPACT_ATOMS: atom_id res chain seq x y z
N ILE A 1 -13.71 -3.26 1.91
CA ILE A 1 -12.43 -3.75 1.37
C ILE A 1 -12.74 -4.90 0.43
N PRO A 2 -12.27 -4.88 -0.83
CA PRO A 2 -12.46 -6.01 -1.73
C PRO A 2 -11.85 -7.28 -1.12
N PRO A 3 -12.56 -8.41 -1.15
CA PRO A 3 -12.04 -9.68 -0.62
C PRO A 3 -11.05 -10.37 -1.57
N HIS A 4 -10.54 -9.64 -2.55
CA HIS A 4 -9.65 -10.16 -3.59
C HIS A 4 -8.61 -9.10 -3.98
N ALA A 5 -7.52 -9.53 -4.60
CA ALA A 5 -6.53 -8.64 -5.17
C ALA A 5 -7.13 -7.80 -6.30
N THR A 6 -6.74 -6.53 -6.38
CA THR A 6 -7.13 -5.62 -7.45
C THR A 6 -5.89 -5.08 -8.16
N LEU A 7 -5.97 -4.95 -9.49
CA LEU A 7 -4.92 -4.35 -10.30
C LEU A 7 -5.52 -3.24 -11.16
N THR A 8 -4.95 -2.04 -11.07
CA THR A 8 -5.41 -0.86 -11.79
C THR A 8 -4.27 -0.26 -12.59
N ILE A 9 -4.46 -0.03 -13.90
CA ILE A 9 -3.54 0.74 -14.72
C ILE A 9 -3.94 2.21 -14.62
N GLY A 10 -3.17 2.97 -13.83
CA GLY A 10 -3.49 4.38 -13.55
C GLY A 10 -2.90 5.37 -14.54
N ARG A 11 -1.86 4.97 -15.27
CA ARG A 11 -1.18 5.83 -16.25
C ARG A 11 -0.61 5.00 -17.39
N MET A 12 -0.77 5.51 -18.63
CA MET A 12 -0.18 4.93 -19.83
C MET A 12 0.36 6.05 -20.71
N GLN A 13 1.56 5.87 -21.26
CA GLN A 13 2.20 6.83 -22.13
C GLN A 13 2.98 6.10 -23.23
N GLY A 14 2.96 6.64 -24.47
CA GLY A 14 3.73 6.08 -25.58
C GLY A 14 3.53 6.88 -26.86
N GLY A 15 4.53 6.79 -27.75
CA GLY A 15 4.52 7.50 -29.03
C GLY A 15 4.83 9.00 -28.96
N THR A 16 5.02 9.60 -30.12
CA THR A 16 5.32 11.04 -30.29
C THR A 16 4.42 11.70 -31.32
N ALA A 17 3.89 10.95 -32.29
CA ALA A 17 2.96 11.44 -33.30
C ALA A 17 2.12 10.29 -33.85
N PRO A 18 0.93 10.56 -34.42
CA PRO A 18 -0.02 9.52 -34.87
C PRO A 18 0.49 8.69 -36.08
N ASN A 19 1.45 9.21 -36.81
CA ASN A 19 2.03 8.58 -38.01
C ASN A 19 3.44 8.03 -37.77
N ILE A 20 3.93 7.97 -36.53
CA ILE A 20 5.25 7.47 -36.16
C ILE A 20 5.09 6.30 -35.19
N LEU A 21 5.76 5.18 -35.47
CA LEU A 21 5.82 4.06 -34.55
C LEU A 21 6.44 4.47 -33.22
N ALA A 22 5.78 4.14 -32.13
CA ALA A 22 6.25 4.45 -30.78
C ALA A 22 7.57 3.72 -30.49
N ARG A 23 8.66 4.46 -30.32
CA ARG A 23 9.94 3.88 -29.90
C ARG A 23 9.91 3.35 -28.47
N ARG A 24 9.10 3.99 -27.60
CA ARG A 24 8.91 3.62 -26.18
C ARG A 24 7.44 3.79 -25.81
N ALA A 25 6.98 2.85 -25.01
CA ALA A 25 5.71 2.96 -24.31
C ALA A 25 5.89 2.42 -22.89
N HIS A 26 5.18 3.00 -21.94
CA HIS A 26 5.14 2.49 -20.58
C HIS A 26 3.77 2.70 -19.97
N PHE A 27 3.45 1.88 -18.99
CA PHE A 27 2.30 2.09 -18.13
C PHE A 27 2.69 1.82 -16.66
N VAL A 28 1.97 2.47 -15.78
CA VAL A 28 2.10 2.27 -14.33
C VAL A 28 0.83 1.62 -13.83
N PHE A 29 0.99 0.54 -13.09
CA PHE A 29 -0.11 -0.14 -12.44
C PHE A 29 0.08 -0.19 -10.92
N ASP A 30 -1.04 -0.18 -10.20
CA ASP A 30 -1.13 -0.38 -8.76
C ASP A 30 -1.77 -1.75 -8.49
N LEU A 31 -1.08 -2.59 -7.73
CA LEU A 31 -1.60 -3.88 -7.28
C LEU A 31 -1.85 -3.80 -5.77
N ARG A 32 -3.07 -4.06 -5.36
CA ARG A 32 -3.48 -4.17 -3.96
C ARG A 32 -3.92 -5.57 -3.64
N CYS A 33 -3.30 -6.16 -2.62
CA CYS A 33 -3.60 -7.51 -2.17
C CYS A 33 -4.15 -7.47 -0.74
N PRO A 34 -5.16 -8.30 -0.42
CA PRO A 34 -5.49 -8.64 0.97
C PRO A 34 -4.27 -9.26 1.69
N PRO A 35 -4.23 -9.23 3.03
CA PRO A 35 -3.09 -9.73 3.81
C PRO A 35 -2.73 -11.20 3.59
N ASP A 36 -3.69 -12.02 3.17
CA ASP A 36 -3.57 -13.46 2.91
C ASP A 36 -3.21 -13.80 1.46
N VAL A 37 -3.05 -12.78 0.60
CA VAL A 37 -2.72 -12.95 -0.81
C VAL A 37 -1.29 -12.51 -1.09
N ASP A 38 -0.46 -13.43 -1.59
CA ASP A 38 0.90 -13.12 -2.02
C ASP A 38 0.91 -12.32 -3.34
N PRO A 39 1.38 -11.06 -3.32
CA PRO A 39 1.49 -10.23 -4.52
C PRO A 39 2.38 -10.83 -5.62
N GLU A 40 3.42 -11.59 -5.23
CA GLU A 40 4.31 -12.22 -6.18
C GLU A 40 3.62 -13.36 -6.93
N ALA A 41 2.80 -14.15 -6.23
CA ALA A 41 1.99 -15.19 -6.86
C ALA A 41 0.97 -14.59 -7.85
N VAL A 42 0.33 -13.47 -7.49
CA VAL A 42 -0.59 -12.75 -8.39
C VAL A 42 0.13 -12.24 -9.64
N LEU A 43 1.34 -11.73 -9.51
CA LEU A 43 2.12 -11.16 -10.62
C LEU A 43 2.86 -12.22 -11.45
N ALA A 44 3.01 -13.44 -10.97
CA ALA A 44 3.82 -14.47 -11.63
C ALA A 44 3.40 -14.74 -13.09
N PRO A 45 2.10 -14.90 -13.44
CA PRO A 45 1.69 -15.10 -14.83
C PRO A 45 2.01 -13.89 -15.73
N PHE A 46 1.85 -12.68 -15.21
CA PHE A 46 2.21 -11.46 -15.92
C PHE A 46 3.72 -11.36 -16.17
N LYS A 47 4.53 -11.59 -15.14
CA LYS A 47 6.00 -11.60 -15.25
C LYS A 47 6.50 -12.64 -16.24
N ALA A 48 5.92 -13.84 -16.23
CA ALA A 48 6.24 -14.89 -17.19
C ALA A 48 5.92 -14.48 -18.64
N LYS A 49 4.78 -13.85 -18.86
CA LYS A 49 4.38 -13.33 -20.19
C LYS A 49 5.32 -12.22 -20.65
N VAL A 50 5.70 -11.30 -19.77
CA VAL A 50 6.67 -10.23 -20.10
C VAL A 50 8.03 -10.81 -20.44
N ALA A 51 8.53 -11.79 -19.67
CA ALA A 51 9.82 -12.43 -19.95
C ALA A 51 9.82 -13.15 -21.32
N ALA A 52 8.73 -13.84 -21.65
CA ALA A 52 8.58 -14.50 -22.95
C ALA A 52 8.59 -13.46 -24.10
N LEU A 53 7.85 -12.37 -23.95
CA LEU A 53 7.80 -11.28 -24.93
C LEU A 53 9.15 -10.58 -25.09
N ASP A 54 9.85 -10.29 -23.98
CA ASP A 54 11.19 -9.70 -23.99
C ASP A 54 12.17 -10.58 -24.80
N GLY A 55 12.17 -11.89 -24.52
CA GLY A 55 13.00 -12.84 -25.25
C GLY A 55 12.65 -12.94 -26.74
N GLU A 56 11.38 -12.85 -27.11
CA GLU A 56 10.94 -12.83 -28.50
C GLU A 56 11.38 -11.56 -29.22
N MET A 57 11.20 -10.41 -28.63
CA MET A 57 11.59 -9.13 -29.18
C MET A 57 13.10 -9.07 -29.44
N ARG A 58 13.92 -9.49 -28.46
CA ARG A 58 15.40 -9.46 -28.56
C ARG A 58 15.97 -10.41 -29.58
N ARG A 59 15.27 -11.49 -29.92
CA ARG A 59 15.72 -12.38 -31.02
C ARG A 59 15.66 -11.68 -32.37
N THR A 60 14.72 -10.76 -32.57
CA THR A 60 14.57 -10.03 -33.83
C THR A 60 15.33 -8.71 -33.80
N PHE A 61 15.27 -8.01 -32.68
CA PHE A 61 15.91 -6.70 -32.47
C PHE A 61 16.61 -6.71 -31.11
N PRO A 62 17.94 -6.93 -31.06
CA PRO A 62 18.67 -7.06 -29.79
C PRO A 62 18.55 -5.87 -28.85
N GLU A 63 18.30 -4.66 -29.39
CA GLU A 63 18.10 -3.42 -28.62
C GLU A 63 16.66 -3.25 -28.10
N ALA A 64 15.70 -4.04 -28.58
CA ALA A 64 14.34 -4.01 -28.10
C ALA A 64 14.20 -4.80 -26.81
N GLY A 65 13.17 -4.52 -26.03
CA GLY A 65 12.90 -5.27 -24.83
C GLY A 65 11.80 -4.68 -23.96
N VAL A 66 11.42 -5.45 -22.94
CA VAL A 66 10.43 -5.07 -21.95
C VAL A 66 11.04 -5.17 -20.56
N THR A 67 10.87 -4.14 -19.75
CA THR A 67 11.38 -4.10 -18.36
C THR A 67 10.24 -3.84 -17.40
N ILE A 68 10.21 -4.57 -16.29
CA ILE A 68 9.34 -4.30 -15.15
C ILE A 68 10.19 -3.68 -14.05
N THR A 69 9.76 -2.52 -13.54
CA THR A 69 10.41 -1.85 -12.43
C THR A 69 9.40 -1.67 -11.30
N ARG A 70 9.73 -2.15 -10.11
CA ARG A 70 8.93 -1.86 -8.92
C ARG A 70 9.23 -0.44 -8.45
N LEU A 71 8.20 0.40 -8.38
CA LEU A 71 8.30 1.79 -7.95
C LEU A 71 8.10 1.94 -6.44
N SER A 72 7.24 1.08 -5.85
CA SER A 72 6.90 1.11 -4.43
C SER A 72 6.61 -0.30 -3.93
N ASN A 73 6.77 -0.52 -2.63
CA ASN A 73 6.37 -1.73 -1.94
C ASN A 73 5.82 -1.36 -0.56
N ALA A 74 4.49 -1.42 -0.41
CA ALA A 74 3.80 -1.27 0.85
C ALA A 74 3.08 -2.60 1.15
N PRO A 75 3.72 -3.53 1.86
CA PRO A 75 3.11 -4.82 2.16
C PRO A 75 1.88 -4.62 3.05
N PRO A 76 0.82 -5.44 2.86
CA PRO A 76 -0.34 -5.38 3.73
C PRO A 76 0.05 -5.78 5.16
N MET A 77 -0.57 -5.13 6.14
CA MET A 77 -0.45 -5.51 7.54
C MET A 77 -1.47 -6.61 7.84
N ALA A 78 -1.00 -7.76 8.31
CA ALA A 78 -1.86 -8.84 8.77
C ALA A 78 -2.37 -8.58 10.21
N PRO A 79 -3.59 -9.00 10.57
CA PRO A 79 -4.09 -8.89 11.95
C PRO A 79 -3.26 -9.70 12.96
N ALA A 80 -2.72 -10.82 12.52
CA ALA A 80 -1.84 -11.68 13.35
C ALA A 80 -0.55 -10.94 13.73
N GLY A 81 -0.16 -11.02 15.02
CA GLY A 81 1.04 -10.35 15.54
C GLY A 81 0.85 -8.89 15.94
N SER A 82 -0.38 -8.37 15.88
CA SER A 82 -0.68 -6.97 16.26
C SER A 82 -1.29 -6.82 17.66
N GLN A 83 -1.58 -7.92 18.35
CA GLN A 83 -2.36 -7.89 19.59
C GLN A 83 -1.68 -7.08 20.69
N GLU A 84 -0.38 -7.26 20.91
CA GLU A 84 0.38 -6.55 21.95
C GLU A 84 0.34 -5.03 21.72
N ALA A 85 0.60 -4.58 20.49
CA ALA A 85 0.52 -3.16 20.14
C ALA A 85 -0.91 -2.62 20.26
N ALA A 86 -1.92 -3.40 19.87
CA ALA A 86 -3.32 -3.01 19.99
C ALA A 86 -3.74 -2.85 21.46
N ASP A 87 -3.34 -3.77 22.34
CA ASP A 87 -3.66 -3.70 23.75
C ASP A 87 -2.96 -2.52 24.45
N PHE A 88 -1.70 -2.26 24.07
CA PHE A 88 -0.99 -1.08 24.55
C PHE A 88 -1.70 0.21 24.13
N VAL A 89 -2.07 0.35 22.86
CA VAL A 89 -2.81 1.53 22.38
C VAL A 89 -4.17 1.66 23.06
N ARG A 90 -4.90 0.57 23.27
CA ARG A 90 -6.17 0.57 24.03
C ARG A 90 -5.99 1.10 25.45
N SER A 91 -4.90 0.71 26.12
CA SER A 91 -4.61 1.21 27.47
C SER A 91 -4.40 2.73 27.52
N LEU A 92 -3.90 3.31 26.44
CA LEU A 92 -3.66 4.75 26.32
C LEU A 92 -4.92 5.53 25.89
N THR A 93 -5.72 4.94 25.00
CA THR A 93 -6.91 5.62 24.45
C THR A 93 -8.17 5.42 25.30
N GLY A 94 -8.24 4.32 26.06
CA GLY A 94 -9.46 3.87 26.73
C GLY A 94 -10.49 3.26 25.77
N ASP A 95 -10.18 3.13 24.49
CA ASP A 95 -11.04 2.51 23.49
C ASP A 95 -10.85 0.99 23.49
N ASN A 96 -11.87 0.28 23.93
CA ASN A 96 -11.92 -1.18 23.98
C ASN A 96 -12.68 -1.80 22.79
N GLY A 97 -12.97 -1.01 21.77
CA GLY A 97 -13.60 -1.50 20.54
C GLY A 97 -12.73 -2.51 19.77
N PRO A 98 -13.32 -3.28 18.87
CA PRO A 98 -12.56 -4.20 18.04
C PRO A 98 -11.63 -3.42 17.10
N SER A 99 -10.45 -4.00 16.82
CA SER A 99 -9.57 -3.45 15.79
C SER A 99 -10.26 -3.56 14.41
N GLY A 100 -10.27 -2.46 13.68
CA GLY A 100 -10.79 -2.42 12.31
C GLY A 100 -9.72 -2.77 11.28
N VAL A 101 -10.13 -2.85 10.02
CA VAL A 101 -9.25 -3.00 8.86
C VAL A 101 -9.46 -1.79 7.94
N VAL A 102 -8.37 -1.24 7.44
CA VAL A 102 -8.38 -0.09 6.54
C VAL A 102 -7.79 -0.46 5.18
N SER A 103 -8.23 0.23 4.13
CA SER A 103 -7.83 -0.07 2.73
C SER A 103 -6.75 0.85 2.19
N TYR A 104 -6.24 1.77 2.99
CA TYR A 104 -5.14 2.64 2.57
C TYR A 104 -3.77 1.97 2.80
N ALA A 105 -2.77 2.42 2.05
CA ALA A 105 -1.40 1.99 2.23
C ALA A 105 -0.74 2.76 3.39
N ALA A 106 0.03 2.04 4.22
CA ALA A 106 0.86 2.61 5.28
C ALA A 106 2.10 1.73 5.48
N GLU A 107 3.10 2.26 6.17
CA GLU A 107 4.36 1.56 6.47
C GLU A 107 4.19 0.45 7.52
N ALA A 108 3.02 0.32 8.12
CA ALA A 108 2.71 -0.65 9.18
C ALA A 108 3.06 -2.10 8.79
N GLY A 109 2.79 -2.48 7.54
CA GLY A 109 3.17 -3.81 7.03
C GLY A 109 4.69 -4.02 6.97
N GLN A 110 5.47 -2.98 6.72
CA GLN A 110 6.94 -3.05 6.72
C GLN A 110 7.49 -3.25 8.14
N PHE A 111 6.94 -2.54 9.14
CA PHE A 111 7.30 -2.75 10.53
C PHE A 111 6.94 -4.17 11.00
N GLN A 112 5.78 -4.66 10.61
CA GLN A 112 5.37 -6.03 10.94
C GLN A 112 6.29 -7.08 10.30
N GLN A 113 6.69 -6.91 9.03
CA GLN A 113 7.67 -7.79 8.38
C GLN A 113 9.05 -7.76 9.05
N ALA A 114 9.41 -6.62 9.68
CA ALA A 114 10.63 -6.49 10.47
C ALA A 114 10.51 -7.10 11.89
N GLY A 115 9.36 -7.71 12.22
CA GLY A 115 9.14 -8.41 13.49
C GLY A 115 8.57 -7.55 14.61
N PHE A 116 8.12 -6.31 14.31
CA PHE A 116 7.50 -5.45 15.31
C PHE A 116 5.99 -5.73 15.44
N ALA A 117 5.50 -5.81 16.67
CA ALA A 117 4.06 -5.72 16.93
C ALA A 117 3.57 -4.34 16.47
N THR A 118 2.58 -4.31 15.58
CA THR A 118 2.24 -3.07 14.87
C THR A 118 0.73 -2.87 14.83
N VAL A 119 0.30 -1.65 15.08
CA VAL A 119 -1.10 -1.20 14.93
C VAL A 119 -1.10 0.21 14.35
N ILE A 120 -2.12 0.54 13.57
CA ILE A 120 -2.36 1.89 13.08
C ILE A 120 -3.33 2.58 14.04
N CYS A 121 -2.92 3.71 14.58
CA CYS A 121 -3.74 4.55 15.45
C CYS A 121 -3.42 6.02 15.17
N GLY A 122 -4.45 6.84 15.07
CA GLY A 122 -4.29 8.27 14.88
C GLY A 122 -5.63 8.99 14.94
N PRO A 123 -5.62 10.32 15.06
CA PRO A 123 -6.82 11.13 15.03
C PRO A 123 -7.44 11.19 13.63
N GLY A 124 -8.74 11.49 13.55
CA GLY A 124 -9.47 11.67 12.28
C GLY A 124 -10.35 10.49 11.90
N SER A 125 -10.95 10.59 10.74
CA SER A 125 -11.81 9.56 10.14
C SER A 125 -11.38 9.28 8.71
N ILE A 126 -11.34 8.01 8.32
CA ILE A 126 -11.07 7.62 6.94
C ILE A 126 -12.10 8.16 5.94
N GLU A 127 -13.31 8.47 6.40
CA GLU A 127 -14.36 9.07 5.57
C GLU A 127 -14.02 10.50 5.10
N GLN A 128 -13.14 11.18 5.84
CA GLN A 128 -12.68 12.55 5.53
C GLN A 128 -11.42 12.55 4.68
N ALA A 129 -10.69 11.45 4.64
CA ALA A 129 -9.44 11.34 3.91
C ALA A 129 -9.67 11.35 2.39
N HIS A 130 -8.78 12.04 1.67
CA HIS A 130 -8.79 12.18 0.21
C HIS A 130 -10.07 12.81 -0.36
N GLN A 131 -10.74 13.64 0.44
CA GLN A 131 -11.90 14.43 0.01
C GLN A 131 -11.49 15.84 -0.43
N PRO A 132 -12.26 16.52 -1.31
CA PRO A 132 -11.93 17.88 -1.79
C PRO A 132 -11.73 18.92 -0.69
N ASN A 133 -12.30 18.76 0.47
CA ASN A 133 -12.12 19.62 1.64
C ASN A 133 -11.75 18.76 2.86
N GLU A 134 -10.72 17.95 2.72
CA GLU A 134 -10.20 17.13 3.81
C GLU A 134 -9.90 17.99 5.04
N TYR A 135 -10.38 17.57 6.19
CA TYR A 135 -10.22 18.29 7.45
C TYR A 135 -10.03 17.33 8.61
N LEU A 136 -9.44 17.83 9.68
CA LEU A 136 -9.38 17.18 10.98
C LEU A 136 -10.24 17.99 11.96
N ALA A 137 -11.22 17.34 12.60
CA ALA A 137 -12.01 17.99 13.63
C ALA A 137 -11.14 18.37 14.82
N VAL A 138 -11.37 19.55 15.41
CA VAL A 138 -10.59 20.07 16.56
C VAL A 138 -10.60 19.07 17.73
N GLU A 139 -11.74 18.47 18.04
CA GLU A 139 -11.86 17.44 19.08
C GLU A 139 -10.94 16.23 18.80
N GLN A 140 -10.82 15.79 17.54
CA GLN A 140 -9.94 14.70 17.14
C GLN A 140 -8.46 15.10 17.27
N PHE A 141 -8.14 16.33 16.95
CA PHE A 141 -6.78 16.88 17.14
C PHE A 141 -6.40 16.89 18.63
N GLU A 142 -7.29 17.38 19.50
CA GLU A 142 -7.08 17.42 20.96
C GLU A 142 -6.91 16.01 21.54
N ARG A 143 -7.75 15.06 21.13
CA ARG A 143 -7.60 13.64 21.51
C ARG A 143 -6.26 13.04 21.06
N GLY A 144 -5.79 13.40 19.86
CA GLY A 144 -4.47 13.00 19.36
C GLY A 144 -3.34 13.57 20.22
N ALA A 145 -3.44 14.84 20.62
CA ALA A 145 -2.46 15.47 21.51
C ALA A 145 -2.44 14.80 22.90
N ASP A 146 -3.60 14.53 23.49
CA ASP A 146 -3.71 13.82 24.76
C ASP A 146 -3.13 12.39 24.70
N PHE A 147 -3.38 11.69 23.57
CA PHE A 147 -2.77 10.38 23.33
C PHE A 147 -1.24 10.46 23.34
N MET A 148 -0.64 11.44 22.67
CA MET A 148 0.83 11.62 22.64
C MET A 148 1.40 11.91 24.04
N VAL A 149 0.70 12.69 24.87
CA VAL A 149 1.12 12.94 26.24
C VAL A 149 1.11 11.64 27.06
N ARG A 150 0.04 10.84 26.97
CA ARG A 150 -0.05 9.54 27.66
C ARG A 150 1.00 8.54 27.16
N LEU A 151 1.27 8.52 25.86
CA LEU A 151 2.29 7.67 25.26
C LEU A 151 3.66 7.99 25.84
N VAL A 152 4.04 9.27 25.90
CA VAL A 152 5.32 9.69 26.50
C VAL A 152 5.40 9.28 27.97
N GLN A 153 4.33 9.49 28.74
CA GLN A 153 4.28 9.11 30.17
C GLN A 153 4.38 7.60 30.40
N ALA A 154 3.90 6.79 29.46
CA ALA A 154 3.97 5.33 29.55
C ALA A 154 5.34 4.76 29.19
N LEU A 155 6.20 5.54 28.53
CA LEU A 155 7.54 5.13 28.08
C LEU A 155 8.67 5.62 28.99
N VAL A 156 8.36 6.42 29.99
CA VAL A 156 9.29 6.99 31.00
C VAL A 156 9.02 6.38 32.35
#